data_0195618854c32db75a3002fd8293b122
#
_entry.id   0195618854c32db75a3002fd8293b122
#
_cell.length_a   1.000
_cell.length_b   1.000
_cell.length_c   1.000
_cell.angle_alpha   90.00
_cell.angle_beta   90.00
_cell.angle_gamma   90.00
#
_symmetry.space_group_name_H-M   'P 1'
#
loop_
_entity.id
_entity.type
_entity.pdbx_description
1 polymer ?
#
loop_
_entity_poly.entity_id
_entity_poly.type
_entity_poly.pdbx_seq_one_letter_code
_entity_poly.pdbx_strand_id
1 'polypeptide(L)'
;AAPGNLARLYEWCDLANSASRIDVDSTTGQCRVRRGYENHPACAVSRNGAAAYARHVRRRLPTEAEWERAARGTDARRYPWGQEWSPRRLITAEAGWHEAQAVGSQEGDRSPCGAWDMAGNVREWVEDVWQEDFYLRSPPQNPVARGPHYRGVTRGGAWCLTEWDARTTSRQPLPFNACRRYMGFRCAESVPPPLLPAVEVSPAVLFYAPMDGR
;
A
#
# COMPACT_ATOMS: atom_id res chain seq x y z
N ALA A 1 -0.99 -17.08 24.33
CA ALA A 1 -1.85 -17.32 23.16
C ALA A 1 -2.13 -18.81 23.04
N ALA A 2 -3.38 -19.22 22.72
CA ALA A 2 -3.70 -20.63 22.50
C ALA A 2 -2.92 -21.15 21.28
N PRO A 3 -2.55 -22.46 21.23
CA PRO A 3 -1.75 -23.03 20.14
C PRO A 3 -2.28 -22.81 18.73
N GLY A 4 -3.58 -22.57 18.57
CA GLY A 4 -4.19 -22.24 17.28
C GLY A 4 -3.87 -20.83 16.73
N ASN A 5 -3.31 -19.94 17.54
CA ASN A 5 -2.97 -18.58 17.11
C ASN A 5 -1.61 -18.49 16.40
N LEU A 6 -0.67 -19.39 16.71
CA LEU A 6 0.66 -19.38 16.07
C LEU A 6 0.58 -19.77 14.60
N ALA A 7 -0.21 -20.80 14.23
CA ALA A 7 -0.39 -21.19 12.83
C ALA A 7 -0.94 -20.03 11.98
N ARG A 8 -1.92 -19.29 12.49
CA ARG A 8 -2.46 -18.10 11.81
C ARG A 8 -1.44 -16.95 11.69
N LEU A 9 -0.56 -16.78 12.67
CA LEU A 9 0.49 -15.76 12.59
C LEU A 9 1.42 -16.03 11.40
N TYR A 10 1.78 -17.30 11.15
CA TYR A 10 2.58 -17.68 9.98
C TYR A 10 1.84 -17.52 8.64
N GLU A 11 0.51 -17.60 8.63
CA GLU A 11 -0.28 -17.26 7.45
C GLU A 11 -0.29 -15.75 7.16
N TRP A 12 -0.16 -14.92 8.19
CA TRP A 12 -0.20 -13.48 8.09
C TRP A 12 1.17 -12.85 7.83
N CYS A 13 2.21 -13.42 8.43
CA CYS A 13 3.57 -12.95 8.31
C CYS A 13 4.53 -14.14 8.38
N ASP A 14 5.50 -14.20 7.49
CA ASP A 14 6.59 -15.16 7.57
C ASP A 14 7.57 -14.75 8.67
N LEU A 15 7.26 -15.18 9.89
CA LEU A 15 8.05 -14.86 11.08
C LEU A 15 9.42 -15.54 11.10
N ALA A 16 9.62 -16.60 10.28
CA ALA A 16 10.92 -17.24 10.10
C ALA A 16 11.84 -16.42 9.18
N ASN A 17 11.26 -15.49 8.39
CA ASN A 17 12.02 -14.60 7.54
C ASN A 17 12.71 -13.52 8.36
N SER A 18 14.02 -13.38 8.23
CA SER A 18 14.79 -12.38 8.97
C SER A 18 14.33 -10.94 8.69
N ALA A 19 13.71 -10.68 7.52
CA ALA A 19 13.19 -9.38 7.17
C ALA A 19 11.90 -9.02 7.93
N SER A 20 11.21 -9.97 8.58
CA SER A 20 10.04 -9.67 9.42
C SER A 20 10.41 -8.80 10.61
N ARG A 21 11.63 -8.97 11.13
CA ARG A 21 12.18 -8.22 12.28
C ARG A 21 11.31 -8.34 13.53
N ILE A 22 10.61 -9.45 13.64
CA ILE A 22 9.73 -9.80 14.76
C ILE A 22 10.33 -11.02 15.45
N ASP A 23 10.60 -10.88 16.73
CA ASP A 23 11.02 -11.97 17.60
C ASP A 23 9.78 -12.59 18.25
N VAL A 24 9.71 -13.91 18.24
CA VAL A 24 8.63 -14.68 18.84
C VAL A 24 9.17 -15.44 20.04
N ASP A 25 8.62 -15.20 21.20
CA ASP A 25 8.88 -16.01 22.38
C ASP A 25 8.22 -17.39 22.19
N SER A 26 9.05 -18.43 22.09
CA SER A 26 8.60 -19.80 21.81
C SER A 26 7.75 -20.40 22.95
N THR A 27 7.87 -19.87 24.16
CA THR A 27 7.14 -20.36 25.33
C THR A 27 5.76 -19.71 25.46
N THR A 28 5.71 -18.39 25.25
CA THR A 28 4.47 -17.60 25.45
C THR A 28 3.74 -17.30 24.15
N GLY A 29 4.39 -17.44 23.00
CA GLY A 29 3.89 -17.02 21.70
C GLY A 29 3.77 -15.49 21.55
N GLN A 30 4.39 -14.72 22.44
CA GLN A 30 4.41 -13.27 22.35
C GLN A 30 5.33 -12.83 21.22
N CYS A 31 4.83 -11.90 20.41
CA CYS A 31 5.60 -11.27 19.34
C CYS A 31 6.08 -9.89 19.80
N ARG A 32 7.33 -9.58 19.50
CA ARG A 32 7.94 -8.27 19.79
C ARG A 32 8.72 -7.80 18.58
N VAL A 33 8.68 -6.50 18.33
CA VAL A 33 9.56 -5.91 17.32
C VAL A 33 11.01 -6.03 17.83
N ARG A 34 11.89 -6.47 16.95
CA ARG A 34 13.32 -6.54 17.25
C ARG A 34 13.84 -5.15 17.55
N ARG A 35 14.62 -5.04 18.62
CA ARG A 35 15.21 -3.76 19.05
C ARG A 35 15.97 -3.06 17.92
N GLY A 36 15.70 -1.77 17.72
CA GLY A 36 16.29 -0.95 16.67
C GLY A 36 15.50 -0.92 15.36
N TYR A 37 14.40 -1.68 15.28
CA TYR A 37 13.54 -1.74 14.07
C TYR A 37 12.12 -1.20 14.29
N GLU A 38 11.92 -0.45 15.37
CA GLU A 38 10.59 0.06 15.78
C GLU A 38 9.96 0.99 14.73
N ASN A 39 10.80 1.70 13.97
CA ASN A 39 10.38 2.62 12.90
C ASN A 39 10.55 2.03 11.49
N HIS A 40 10.81 0.73 11.36
CA HIS A 40 10.93 0.09 10.06
C HIS A 40 9.58 -0.46 9.61
N PRO A 41 9.37 -0.62 8.30
CA PRO A 41 8.14 -1.23 7.80
C PRO A 41 8.04 -2.69 8.24
N ALA A 42 6.83 -3.15 8.51
CA ALA A 42 6.56 -4.57 8.66
C ALA A 42 6.79 -5.27 7.31
N CYS A 43 7.72 -6.22 7.27
CA CYS A 43 8.08 -6.97 6.07
C CYS A 43 7.60 -8.43 6.15
N ALA A 44 7.66 -9.13 5.02
CA ALA A 44 7.24 -10.53 4.90
C ALA A 44 5.77 -10.75 5.31
N VAL A 45 4.91 -9.77 5.07
CA VAL A 45 3.49 -9.80 5.42
C VAL A 45 2.68 -10.23 4.20
N SER A 46 1.74 -11.18 4.40
CA SER A 46 0.75 -11.55 3.40
C SER A 46 -0.34 -10.48 3.27
N ARG A 47 -1.09 -10.49 2.15
CA ARG A 47 -2.26 -9.60 2.01
C ARG A 47 -3.30 -9.85 3.11
N ASN A 48 -3.49 -11.12 3.47
CA ASN A 48 -4.41 -11.48 4.54
C ASN A 48 -3.98 -10.91 5.89
N GLY A 49 -2.68 -10.96 6.20
CA GLY A 49 -2.11 -10.36 7.40
C GLY A 49 -2.24 -8.83 7.40
N ALA A 50 -1.90 -8.18 6.29
CA ALA A 50 -2.04 -6.74 6.11
C ALA A 50 -3.49 -6.27 6.34
N ALA A 51 -4.46 -6.97 5.72
CA ALA A 51 -5.88 -6.67 5.88
C ALA A 51 -6.40 -6.95 7.31
N ALA A 52 -5.89 -8.01 7.96
CA ALA A 52 -6.23 -8.33 9.34
C ALA A 52 -5.73 -7.24 10.30
N TYR A 53 -4.48 -6.78 10.13
CA TYR A 53 -3.93 -5.68 10.91
C TYR A 53 -4.72 -4.38 10.70
N ALA A 54 -4.97 -4.01 9.45
CA ALA A 54 -5.70 -2.80 9.14
C ALA A 54 -7.08 -2.76 9.84
N ARG A 55 -7.84 -3.89 9.79
CA ARG A 55 -9.11 -4.01 10.54
C ARG A 55 -8.93 -3.91 12.05
N HIS A 56 -7.87 -4.51 12.61
CA HIS A 56 -7.59 -4.46 14.05
C HIS A 56 -7.42 -3.02 14.54
N VAL A 57 -6.73 -2.18 13.76
CA VAL A 57 -6.54 -0.75 14.07
C VAL A 57 -7.67 0.14 13.54
N ARG A 58 -8.81 -0.45 13.14
CA ARG A 58 -10.00 0.25 12.61
C ARG A 58 -9.70 1.05 11.34
N ARG A 59 -8.82 0.52 10.50
CA ARG A 59 -8.46 1.06 9.20
C ARG A 59 -8.67 0.02 8.10
N ARG A 60 -8.32 0.34 6.90
CA ARG A 60 -8.34 -0.55 5.74
C ARG A 60 -7.04 -0.45 4.94
N LEU A 61 -6.84 -1.32 3.99
CA LEU A 61 -5.86 -1.09 2.95
C LEU A 61 -6.37 0.02 2.02
N PRO A 62 -5.47 0.83 1.43
CA PRO A 62 -5.87 1.73 0.36
C PRO A 62 -6.34 0.92 -0.84
N THR A 63 -7.30 1.43 -1.61
CA THR A 63 -7.54 0.89 -2.95
C THR A 63 -6.34 1.18 -3.84
N GLU A 64 -6.20 0.44 -4.93
CA GLU A 64 -5.12 0.67 -5.90
C GLU A 64 -5.14 2.10 -6.44
N ALA A 65 -6.33 2.60 -6.76
CA ALA A 65 -6.51 3.97 -7.24
C ALA A 65 -6.16 5.04 -6.20
N GLU A 66 -6.51 4.83 -4.93
CA GLU A 66 -6.10 5.71 -3.83
C GLU A 66 -4.59 5.74 -3.65
N TRP A 67 -3.96 4.55 -3.71
CA TRP A 67 -2.52 4.42 -3.62
C TRP A 67 -1.83 5.18 -4.76
N GLU A 68 -2.27 4.94 -6.02
CA GLU A 68 -1.70 5.63 -7.18
C GLU A 68 -1.91 7.14 -7.11
N ARG A 69 -3.09 7.59 -6.70
CA ARG A 69 -3.38 9.01 -6.53
C ARG A 69 -2.48 9.65 -5.47
N ALA A 70 -2.25 8.96 -4.36
CA ALA A 70 -1.34 9.41 -3.32
C ALA A 70 0.12 9.48 -3.81
N ALA A 71 0.54 8.54 -4.66
CA ALA A 71 1.90 8.49 -5.20
C ALA A 71 2.18 9.57 -6.24
N ARG A 72 1.26 9.75 -7.23
CA ARG A 72 1.51 10.56 -8.42
C ARG A 72 0.81 11.92 -8.44
N GLY A 73 -0.11 12.19 -7.52
CA GLY A 73 -0.88 13.44 -7.56
C GLY A 73 -1.80 13.53 -8.78
N THR A 74 -1.86 14.71 -9.43
CA THR A 74 -2.77 15.02 -10.55
C THR A 74 -2.07 15.22 -11.89
N ASP A 75 -0.75 15.28 -11.91
CA ASP A 75 0.05 15.71 -13.07
C ASP A 75 0.68 14.54 -13.85
N ALA A 76 0.21 13.33 -13.61
CA ALA A 76 0.64 12.12 -14.33
C ALA A 76 2.17 11.84 -14.25
N ARG A 77 2.83 12.26 -13.18
CA ARG A 77 4.26 12.04 -12.97
C ARG A 77 4.61 10.55 -12.91
N ARG A 78 5.79 10.23 -13.41
CA ARG A 78 6.30 8.85 -13.47
C ARG A 78 6.73 8.34 -12.10
N TYR A 79 7.36 9.20 -11.30
CA TYR A 79 7.82 8.91 -9.93
C TYR A 79 7.19 9.93 -8.96
N PRO A 80 7.15 9.66 -7.65
CA PRO A 80 6.59 10.60 -6.68
C PRO A 80 7.19 12.01 -6.74
N TRP A 81 8.44 12.13 -7.17
CA TRP A 81 9.17 13.39 -7.28
C TRP A 81 9.16 14.03 -8.69
N GLY A 82 8.59 13.40 -9.71
CA GLY A 82 8.54 13.94 -11.07
C GLY A 82 8.79 12.91 -12.17
N GLN A 83 9.36 13.35 -13.30
CA GLN A 83 9.53 12.52 -14.50
C GLN A 83 10.85 11.79 -14.56
N GLU A 84 11.91 12.38 -14.00
CA GLU A 84 13.27 11.88 -14.16
C GLU A 84 13.64 10.83 -13.11
N TRP A 85 14.27 9.74 -13.57
CA TRP A 85 14.77 8.72 -12.65
C TRP A 85 15.92 9.25 -11.79
N SER A 86 15.90 8.92 -10.52
CA SER A 86 16.98 9.23 -9.59
C SER A 86 17.03 8.20 -8.45
N PRO A 87 17.93 7.22 -8.50
CA PRO A 87 18.03 6.18 -7.47
C PRO A 87 18.43 6.75 -6.10
N ARG A 88 19.02 7.94 -6.05
CA ARG A 88 19.42 8.59 -4.79
C ARG A 88 18.22 9.11 -3.97
N ARG A 89 17.03 9.16 -4.56
CA ARG A 89 15.82 9.69 -3.92
C ARG A 89 15.05 8.66 -3.11
N LEU A 90 15.33 7.37 -3.29
CA LEU A 90 14.53 6.29 -2.74
C LEU A 90 15.42 5.16 -2.22
N ILE A 91 14.81 4.24 -1.49
CA ILE A 91 15.46 3.01 -1.02
C ILE A 91 15.22 1.93 -2.08
N THR A 92 16.24 1.65 -2.89
CA THR A 92 16.23 0.71 -4.02
C THR A 92 17.60 0.02 -4.17
N ALA A 93 17.61 -1.13 -4.85
CA ALA A 93 18.86 -1.85 -5.14
C ALA A 93 19.86 -1.02 -5.92
N GLU A 94 19.40 -0.17 -6.84
CA GLU A 94 20.25 0.69 -7.68
C GLU A 94 20.94 1.82 -6.87
N ALA A 95 20.41 2.14 -5.68
CA ALA A 95 21.06 3.04 -4.74
C ALA A 95 22.01 2.32 -3.75
N GLY A 96 22.19 1.00 -3.89
CA GLY A 96 23.07 0.19 -3.06
C GLY A 96 22.41 -0.26 -1.73
N TRP A 97 21.10 -0.17 -1.60
CA TRP A 97 20.40 -0.67 -0.43
C TRP A 97 20.24 -2.20 -0.47
N HIS A 98 20.38 -2.86 0.67
CA HIS A 98 20.32 -4.32 0.80
C HIS A 98 19.19 -4.80 1.71
N GLU A 99 18.48 -3.85 2.35
CA GLU A 99 17.32 -4.10 3.22
C GLU A 99 16.43 -2.86 3.33
N ALA A 100 15.21 -3.06 3.82
CA ALA A 100 14.29 -1.97 4.11
C ALA A 100 14.83 -1.09 5.25
N GLN A 101 14.59 0.20 5.17
CA GLN A 101 15.04 1.23 6.10
C GLN A 101 13.88 1.77 6.94
N ALA A 102 14.18 2.59 7.93
CA ALA A 102 13.16 3.29 8.69
C ALA A 102 12.26 4.10 7.77
N VAL A 103 10.97 4.11 8.05
CA VAL A 103 9.98 4.83 7.22
C VAL A 103 10.29 6.31 7.16
N GLY A 104 10.17 6.91 5.97
CA GLY A 104 10.44 8.32 5.75
C GLY A 104 11.93 8.72 5.83
N SER A 105 12.86 7.77 5.81
CA SER A 105 14.30 8.07 5.86
C SER A 105 14.86 8.68 4.58
N GLN A 106 14.15 8.56 3.47
CA GLN A 106 14.52 9.16 2.17
C GLN A 106 13.57 10.30 1.82
N GLU A 107 13.99 11.53 2.09
CA GLU A 107 13.18 12.73 1.83
C GLU A 107 12.84 12.90 0.34
N GLY A 108 13.67 12.38 -0.54
CA GLY A 108 13.46 12.39 -1.99
C GLY A 108 12.26 11.57 -2.47
N ASP A 109 11.80 10.59 -1.70
CA ASP A 109 10.65 9.72 -2.03
C ASP A 109 9.35 10.20 -1.37
N ARG A 110 9.19 11.49 -1.25
CA ARG A 110 7.95 12.10 -0.76
C ARG A 110 7.06 12.52 -1.92
N SER A 111 5.82 12.05 -1.90
CA SER A 111 4.84 12.38 -2.94
C SER A 111 4.26 13.79 -2.80
N PRO A 112 3.56 14.33 -3.83
CA PRO A 112 2.88 15.63 -3.76
C PRO A 112 1.83 15.71 -2.64
N CYS A 113 1.23 14.58 -2.28
CA CYS A 113 0.27 14.49 -1.17
C CYS A 113 0.96 14.35 0.21
N GLY A 114 2.29 14.39 0.25
CA GLY A 114 3.07 14.26 1.47
C GLY A 114 3.27 12.82 1.96
N ALA A 115 2.86 11.81 1.20
CA ALA A 115 3.10 10.42 1.55
C ALA A 115 4.56 10.03 1.27
N TRP A 116 5.17 9.29 2.21
CA TRP A 116 6.55 8.82 2.13
C TRP A 116 6.64 7.40 1.56
N ASP A 117 7.82 7.04 1.03
CA ASP A 117 8.18 5.69 0.59
C ASP A 117 7.21 5.13 -0.47
N MET A 118 6.76 6.01 -1.41
CA MET A 118 5.80 5.62 -2.45
C MET A 118 6.46 4.93 -3.66
N ALA A 119 7.78 4.99 -3.79
CA ALA A 119 8.51 4.39 -4.91
C ALA A 119 9.51 3.32 -4.48
N GLY A 120 9.91 3.29 -3.19
CA GLY A 120 10.94 2.39 -2.68
C GLY A 120 10.61 1.78 -1.33
N ASN A 121 11.63 1.39 -0.61
CA ASN A 121 11.59 0.78 0.72
C ASN A 121 10.92 -0.60 0.70
N VAL A 122 9.61 -0.70 0.73
CA VAL A 122 8.85 -1.95 0.59
C VAL A 122 7.74 -1.83 -0.44
N ARG A 123 7.49 -2.91 -1.17
CA ARG A 123 6.33 -3.03 -2.05
C ARG A 123 5.08 -3.27 -1.21
N GLU A 124 3.96 -2.68 -1.57
CA GLU A 124 2.80 -2.59 -0.70
C GLU A 124 1.56 -3.30 -1.21
N TRP A 125 0.89 -4.04 -0.33
CA TRP A 125 -0.43 -4.58 -0.58
C TRP A 125 -1.48 -3.49 -0.61
N VAL A 126 -2.40 -3.59 -1.58
CA VAL A 126 -3.61 -2.76 -1.65
C VAL A 126 -4.88 -3.62 -1.55
N GLU A 127 -6.04 -2.98 -1.49
CA GLU A 127 -7.32 -3.68 -1.30
C GLU A 127 -7.73 -4.51 -2.51
N ASP A 128 -7.34 -4.10 -3.70
CA ASP A 128 -7.82 -4.64 -4.96
C ASP A 128 -7.38 -6.09 -5.20
N VAL A 129 -8.26 -6.87 -5.84
CA VAL A 129 -7.89 -8.12 -6.48
C VAL A 129 -7.30 -7.84 -7.86
N TRP A 130 -6.38 -8.71 -8.31
CA TRP A 130 -5.76 -8.53 -9.61
C TRP A 130 -6.76 -8.79 -10.75
N GLN A 131 -6.95 -7.78 -11.59
CA GLN A 131 -7.62 -7.86 -12.89
C GLN A 131 -6.78 -7.05 -13.87
N GLU A 132 -6.30 -7.69 -14.94
CA GLU A 132 -5.35 -7.09 -15.88
C GLU A 132 -5.95 -5.87 -16.59
N ASP A 133 -7.18 -6.00 -17.03
CA ASP A 133 -7.91 -5.03 -17.83
C ASP A 133 -8.91 -4.19 -16.99
N PHE A 134 -8.78 -4.18 -15.66
CA PHE A 134 -9.75 -3.52 -14.77
C PHE A 134 -10.00 -2.07 -15.16
N TYR A 135 -8.94 -1.32 -15.41
CA TYR A 135 -9.04 0.11 -15.68
C TYR A 135 -9.61 0.47 -17.05
N LEU A 136 -9.74 -0.50 -17.97
CA LEU A 136 -10.48 -0.30 -19.23
C LEU A 136 -12.00 -0.20 -19.01
N ARG A 137 -12.50 -0.70 -17.88
CA ARG A 137 -13.92 -0.85 -17.57
C ARG A 137 -14.29 -0.34 -16.17
N SER A 138 -13.36 0.20 -15.44
CA SER A 138 -13.59 0.64 -14.06
C SER A 138 -14.53 1.85 -14.01
N PRO A 139 -15.29 2.01 -12.91
CA PRO A 139 -16.04 3.23 -12.71
C PRO A 139 -15.07 4.42 -12.56
N PRO A 140 -15.45 5.63 -13.01
CA PRO A 140 -14.58 6.81 -12.93
C PRO A 140 -14.37 7.31 -11.49
N GLN A 141 -15.24 6.92 -10.57
CA GLN A 141 -15.18 7.35 -9.16
C GLN A 141 -14.94 6.17 -8.25
N ASN A 142 -13.97 6.31 -7.35
CA ASN A 142 -13.62 5.33 -6.32
C ASN A 142 -13.49 3.89 -6.85
N PRO A 143 -12.76 3.65 -7.97
CA PRO A 143 -12.64 2.31 -8.53
C PRO A 143 -11.95 1.38 -7.54
N VAL A 144 -12.46 0.16 -7.44
CA VAL A 144 -11.84 -0.93 -6.67
C VAL A 144 -12.19 -2.26 -7.34
N ALA A 145 -11.18 -3.03 -7.70
CA ALA A 145 -11.37 -4.35 -8.29
C ALA A 145 -11.75 -5.36 -7.21
N ARG A 146 -12.93 -5.97 -7.35
CA ARG A 146 -13.47 -7.00 -6.45
C ARG A 146 -13.80 -8.27 -7.24
N GLY A 147 -13.96 -9.36 -6.56
CA GLY A 147 -14.41 -10.63 -7.16
C GLY A 147 -13.61 -11.83 -6.68
N PRO A 148 -13.98 -13.05 -7.14
CA PRO A 148 -13.28 -14.27 -6.79
C PRO A 148 -11.94 -14.32 -7.51
N HIS A 149 -10.87 -14.08 -6.79
CA HIS A 149 -9.50 -14.17 -7.30
C HIS A 149 -8.56 -14.58 -6.18
N TYR A 150 -7.44 -15.22 -6.52
CA TYR A 150 -6.43 -15.66 -5.56
C TYR A 150 -5.20 -14.75 -5.53
N ARG A 151 -5.15 -13.73 -6.38
CA ARG A 151 -4.07 -12.74 -6.46
C ARG A 151 -4.56 -11.36 -6.10
N GLY A 152 -3.81 -10.66 -5.27
CA GLY A 152 -3.99 -9.24 -4.99
C GLY A 152 -3.06 -8.38 -5.81
N VAL A 153 -3.34 -7.10 -5.82
CA VAL A 153 -2.49 -6.09 -6.42
C VAL A 153 -1.44 -5.64 -5.40
N THR A 154 -0.22 -5.42 -5.90
CA THR A 154 0.86 -4.80 -5.13
C THR A 154 1.42 -3.60 -5.87
N ARG A 155 1.81 -2.58 -5.13
CA ARG A 155 2.20 -1.27 -5.63
C ARG A 155 3.54 -0.81 -5.05
N GLY A 156 4.19 0.16 -5.75
CA GLY A 156 5.48 0.69 -5.35
C GLY A 156 6.65 -0.24 -5.68
N GLY A 157 7.86 0.30 -5.60
CA GLY A 157 9.09 -0.45 -5.66
C GLY A 157 9.47 -1.07 -4.31
N ALA A 158 10.72 -1.46 -4.16
CA ALA A 158 11.28 -1.92 -2.88
C ALA A 158 12.81 -1.80 -2.89
N TRP A 159 13.42 -1.96 -1.73
CA TRP A 159 14.87 -1.91 -1.56
C TRP A 159 15.67 -2.85 -2.48
N CYS A 160 15.05 -3.93 -2.98
CA CYS A 160 15.68 -4.93 -3.86
C CYS A 160 15.15 -4.93 -5.30
N LEU A 161 14.33 -3.93 -5.66
CA LEU A 161 13.72 -3.80 -6.97
C LEU A 161 14.36 -2.64 -7.76
N THR A 162 13.96 -2.50 -9.02
CA THR A 162 14.56 -1.59 -9.97
C THR A 162 13.71 -0.38 -10.31
N GLU A 163 14.20 0.51 -11.17
CA GLU A 163 13.51 1.66 -11.72
C GLU A 163 12.07 1.36 -12.19
N TRP A 164 11.89 0.23 -12.90
CA TRP A 164 10.59 -0.13 -13.47
C TRP A 164 9.51 -0.33 -12.40
N ASP A 165 9.90 -0.90 -11.28
CA ASP A 165 9.01 -1.16 -10.14
C ASP A 165 8.69 0.11 -9.36
N ALA A 166 9.60 1.08 -9.35
CA ALA A 166 9.47 2.36 -8.64
C ALA A 166 8.47 3.34 -9.27
N ARG A 167 8.00 3.08 -10.50
CA ARG A 167 7.03 3.95 -11.17
C ARG A 167 5.71 3.98 -10.43
N THR A 168 5.10 5.16 -10.37
CA THR A 168 3.78 5.35 -9.73
C THR A 168 2.68 4.49 -10.35
N THR A 169 2.85 4.06 -11.60
CA THR A 169 1.92 3.18 -12.34
C THR A 169 2.28 1.69 -12.26
N SER A 170 3.43 1.34 -11.68
CA SER A 170 3.84 -0.06 -11.57
C SER A 170 2.87 -0.83 -10.68
N ARG A 171 2.33 -1.91 -11.22
CA ARG A 171 1.40 -2.83 -10.53
C ARG A 171 1.80 -4.26 -10.79
N GLN A 172 1.67 -5.12 -9.80
CA GLN A 172 1.99 -6.54 -9.98
C GLN A 172 1.04 -7.43 -9.19
N PRO A 173 0.70 -8.63 -9.74
CA PRO A 173 -0.10 -9.61 -9.04
C PRO A 173 0.77 -10.49 -8.13
N LEU A 174 0.31 -10.73 -6.92
CA LEU A 174 0.86 -11.77 -6.05
C LEU A 174 -0.27 -12.58 -5.40
N PRO A 175 -0.05 -13.89 -5.14
CA PRO A 175 -1.00 -14.67 -4.33
C PRO A 175 -1.24 -14.03 -2.96
N PHE A 176 -2.47 -14.09 -2.46
CA PHE A 176 -2.84 -13.45 -1.20
C PHE A 176 -2.02 -13.89 0.03
N ASN A 177 -1.52 -15.12 -0.02
CA ASN A 177 -0.67 -15.71 1.03
C ASN A 177 0.84 -15.51 0.80
N ALA A 178 1.23 -14.77 -0.25
CA ALA A 178 2.65 -14.54 -0.50
C ALA A 178 3.26 -13.62 0.57
N CYS A 179 4.30 -14.13 1.24
CA CYS A 179 5.10 -13.39 2.21
C CYS A 179 6.51 -13.18 1.65
N ARG A 180 6.73 -12.09 0.94
CA ARG A 180 8.05 -11.77 0.38
C ARG A 180 8.79 -10.81 1.31
N ARG A 181 10.12 -10.97 1.45
CA ARG A 181 10.97 -10.14 2.34
C ARG A 181 10.89 -8.63 2.06
N TYR A 182 10.40 -8.26 0.89
CA TYR A 182 10.24 -6.87 0.45
C TYR A 182 8.77 -6.41 0.41
N MET A 183 7.84 -7.24 0.91
CA MET A 183 6.42 -6.94 0.95
C MET A 183 6.01 -6.39 2.30
N GLY A 184 5.38 -5.23 2.26
CA GLY A 184 4.74 -4.56 3.38
C GLY A 184 3.36 -4.05 3.00
N PHE A 185 2.88 -3.04 3.70
CA PHE A 185 1.61 -2.38 3.43
C PHE A 185 1.53 -1.03 4.16
N ARG A 186 0.57 -0.23 3.76
CA ARG A 186 0.09 0.93 4.53
C ARG A 186 -1.40 0.84 4.79
N CYS A 187 -1.86 1.56 5.80
CA CYS A 187 -3.28 1.69 6.08
C CYS A 187 -3.83 3.01 5.54
N ALA A 188 -5.12 2.97 5.16
CA ALA A 188 -5.91 4.13 4.82
C ALA A 188 -7.09 4.24 5.79
N GLU A 189 -7.56 5.45 6.00
CA GLU A 189 -8.74 5.76 6.78
C GLU A 189 -9.82 6.34 5.86
N SER A 190 -11.06 5.86 6.03
CA SER A 190 -12.19 6.47 5.34
C SER A 190 -12.66 7.67 6.13
N VAL A 191 -12.48 8.85 5.55
CA VAL A 191 -13.06 10.06 6.11
C VAL A 191 -14.52 10.13 5.68
N PRO A 192 -15.48 10.28 6.59
CA PRO A 192 -16.85 10.53 6.18
C PRO A 192 -16.89 11.79 5.32
N PRO A 193 -17.78 11.84 4.30
CA PRO A 193 -17.94 13.06 3.53
C PRO A 193 -18.19 14.22 4.51
N PRO A 194 -17.62 15.41 4.24
CA PRO A 194 -17.93 16.56 5.06
C PRO A 194 -19.45 16.71 5.12
N LEU A 195 -19.99 16.90 6.32
CA LEU A 195 -21.38 17.29 6.48
C LEU A 195 -21.49 18.61 5.70
N LEU A 196 -21.94 18.54 4.46
CA LEU A 196 -22.35 19.75 3.75
C LEU A 196 -23.42 20.39 4.62
N PRO A 197 -23.29 21.68 4.98
CA PRO A 197 -24.40 22.38 5.60
C PRO A 197 -25.63 22.07 4.74
N ALA A 198 -26.75 21.74 5.37
CA ALA A 198 -27.99 21.51 4.66
C ALA A 198 -28.22 22.74 3.77
N VAL A 199 -27.83 22.67 2.51
CA VAL A 199 -28.20 23.65 1.53
C VAL A 199 -29.66 23.38 1.34
N GLU A 200 -30.53 24.31 1.77
CA GLU A 200 -31.91 24.34 1.31
C GLU A 200 -31.87 24.47 -0.20
N VAL A 201 -31.88 23.33 -0.88
CA VAL A 201 -31.94 23.28 -2.31
C VAL A 201 -33.35 23.74 -2.69
N SER A 202 -33.49 24.99 -3.05
CA SER A 202 -34.70 25.44 -3.72
C SER A 202 -34.99 24.48 -4.88
N PRO A 203 -36.23 24.01 -5.06
CA PRO A 203 -36.57 23.06 -6.14
C PRO A 203 -36.11 23.48 -7.54
N ALA A 204 -35.80 24.77 -7.72
CA ALA A 204 -35.28 25.30 -8.98
C ALA A 204 -33.81 24.96 -9.28
N VAL A 205 -33.03 24.46 -8.32
CA VAL A 205 -31.58 24.15 -8.49
C VAL A 205 -31.32 22.69 -8.84
N LEU A 206 -32.35 21.85 -8.86
CA LEU A 206 -32.22 20.40 -9.13
C LEU A 206 -32.03 20.02 -10.61
N PHE A 207 -31.93 20.99 -11.53
CA PHE A 207 -31.99 20.69 -12.96
C PHE A 207 -30.85 21.25 -13.82
N TYR A 208 -29.63 21.37 -13.33
CA TYR A 208 -28.52 21.55 -14.29
C TYR A 208 -27.19 21.07 -13.72
N ALA A 209 -26.93 19.79 -13.87
CA ALA A 209 -25.59 19.33 -14.15
C ALA A 209 -25.55 19.05 -15.67
N PRO A 210 -24.90 19.87 -16.50
CA PRO A 210 -24.72 19.51 -17.89
C PRO A 210 -23.85 18.28 -17.96
N MET A 211 -24.38 17.25 -18.56
CA MET A 211 -23.63 16.11 -19.07
C MET A 211 -22.91 16.58 -20.34
N ASP A 212 -21.91 17.39 -20.19
CA ASP A 212 -21.03 17.74 -21.31
C ASP A 212 -19.94 16.70 -21.41
N GLY A 213 -20.26 15.67 -22.19
CA GLY A 213 -19.26 14.87 -22.86
C GLY A 213 -18.50 15.74 -23.85
N ARG A 214 -17.27 16.14 -23.50
CA ARG A 214 -16.14 16.38 -24.40
C ARG A 214 -14.84 16.22 -23.67
#